data_e6c61d5f24b37967f04a9a971aa5776a
#
_entry.id   e6c61d5f24b37967f04a9a971aa5776a
#
_cell.length_a   1.000
_cell.length_b   1.000
_cell.length_c   1.000
_cell.angle_alpha   90.00
_cell.angle_beta   90.00
_cell.angle_gamma   90.00
#
_symmetry.space_group_name_H-M   'P 1'
#
loop_
_entity.id
_entity.type
_entity.pdbx_description
1 polymer ?
#
loop_
_entity_poly.entity_id
_entity_poly.type
_entity_poly.pdbx_seq_one_letter_code
_entity_poly.pdbx_strand_id
1 'polypeptide(L)'
;AGACRTAVPASPAMAAKERHADALMAIVPPEIMIAQLARPYAAAYTRPEKQTQAHAAFMRNLDATELRRVIREALLRHFNEAELRALAAFYATPEGRACMAKSAAFAAEVVPACAHEATQAFRKTALDAARGTLP
;
A
#
# COMPACT_ATOMS: atom_id res chain seq x y z
N ALA A 1 -37.36 1.60 -19.68
CA ALA A 1 -37.38 2.65 -18.67
C ALA A 1 -36.14 2.49 -17.79
N GLY A 2 -35.04 3.18 -18.16
CA GLY A 2 -33.80 3.20 -17.40
C GLY A 2 -33.94 4.21 -16.27
N ALA A 3 -33.90 3.75 -15.02
CA ALA A 3 -33.86 4.63 -13.88
C ALA A 3 -32.44 5.27 -13.85
N CYS A 4 -32.37 6.55 -14.20
CA CYS A 4 -31.22 7.40 -13.94
C CYS A 4 -31.03 7.45 -12.41
N ARG A 5 -30.04 6.75 -11.90
CA ARG A 5 -29.56 6.97 -10.51
C ARG A 5 -28.95 8.37 -10.48
N THR A 6 -29.70 9.34 -10.05
CA THR A 6 -29.16 10.65 -9.68
C THR A 6 -28.18 10.42 -8.52
N ALA A 7 -26.89 10.62 -8.80
CA ALA A 7 -25.87 10.61 -7.76
C ALA A 7 -26.24 11.68 -6.72
N VAL A 8 -26.43 11.27 -5.47
CA VAL A 8 -26.61 12.20 -4.35
C VAL A 8 -25.37 13.07 -4.28
N PRO A 9 -25.46 14.40 -4.30
CA PRO A 9 -24.29 15.24 -4.22
C PRO A 9 -23.55 14.96 -2.90
N ALA A 10 -22.25 14.72 -3.00
CA ALA A 10 -21.41 14.49 -1.83
C ALA A 10 -21.51 15.69 -0.88
N SER A 11 -21.60 15.42 0.44
CA SER A 11 -21.58 16.51 1.41
C SER A 11 -20.29 17.33 1.30
N PRO A 12 -20.27 18.63 1.67
CA PRO A 12 -19.06 19.45 1.63
C PRO A 12 -17.87 18.82 2.36
N ALA A 13 -18.11 18.13 3.47
CA ALA A 13 -17.08 17.39 4.22
C ALA A 13 -16.54 16.19 3.44
N MET A 14 -17.41 15.45 2.75
CA MET A 14 -16.97 14.34 1.89
C MET A 14 -16.16 14.87 0.69
N ALA A 15 -16.58 15.95 0.08
CA ALA A 15 -15.85 16.58 -1.02
C ALA A 15 -14.45 17.09 -0.59
N ALA A 16 -14.33 17.62 0.64
CA ALA A 16 -13.03 18.00 1.21
C ALA A 16 -12.13 16.79 1.44
N LYS A 17 -12.67 15.74 2.02
CA LYS A 17 -11.96 14.47 2.25
C LYS A 17 -11.46 13.85 0.94
N GLU A 18 -12.29 13.84 -0.10
CA GLU A 18 -11.93 13.36 -1.43
C GLU A 18 -10.79 14.17 -2.05
N ARG A 19 -10.83 15.51 -1.95
CA ARG A 19 -9.73 16.37 -2.44
C ARG A 19 -8.41 16.05 -1.75
N HIS A 20 -8.41 15.80 -0.44
CA HIS A 20 -7.19 15.45 0.27
C HIS A 20 -6.68 14.05 -0.08
N ALA A 21 -7.56 13.08 -0.32
CA ALA A 21 -7.18 11.76 -0.82
C ALA A 21 -6.56 11.86 -2.22
N ASP A 22 -7.17 12.63 -3.10
CA ASP A 22 -6.67 12.82 -4.47
C ASP A 22 -5.32 13.58 -4.47
N ALA A 23 -5.16 14.59 -3.60
CA ALA A 23 -3.89 15.30 -3.42
C ALA A 23 -2.79 14.36 -2.90
N LEU A 24 -3.11 13.50 -1.93
CA LEU A 24 -2.16 12.50 -1.42
C LEU A 24 -1.72 11.53 -2.53
N MET A 25 -2.66 11.01 -3.33
CA MET A 25 -2.37 10.12 -4.44
C MET A 25 -1.56 10.78 -5.56
N ALA A 26 -1.67 12.10 -5.74
CA ALA A 26 -0.85 12.84 -6.69
C ALA A 26 0.61 13.00 -6.20
N ILE A 27 0.82 13.17 -4.89
CA ILE A 27 2.14 13.27 -4.27
C ILE A 27 2.82 11.91 -4.17
N VAL A 28 2.04 10.87 -3.86
CA VAL A 28 2.46 9.47 -3.71
C VAL A 28 1.71 8.62 -4.73
N PRO A 29 2.13 8.62 -6.01
CA PRO A 29 1.45 7.82 -7.02
C PRO A 29 1.47 6.33 -6.67
N PRO A 30 0.33 5.64 -6.73
CA PRO A 30 0.24 4.20 -6.43
C PRO A 30 1.23 3.35 -7.23
N GLU A 31 1.57 3.76 -8.42
CA GLU A 31 2.51 3.08 -9.31
C GLU A 31 3.91 2.94 -8.72
N ILE A 32 4.33 3.90 -7.88
CA ILE A 32 5.63 3.82 -7.19
C ILE A 32 5.63 2.66 -6.19
N MET A 33 4.55 2.50 -5.42
CA MET A 33 4.40 1.39 -4.47
C MET A 33 4.42 0.04 -5.19
N ILE A 34 3.76 -0.04 -6.33
CA ILE A 34 3.62 -1.27 -7.10
C ILE A 34 4.89 -1.65 -7.82
N ALA A 35 5.60 -0.68 -8.38
CA ALA A 35 6.92 -0.92 -8.97
C ALA A 35 7.87 -1.58 -7.96
N GLN A 36 7.74 -1.24 -6.67
CA GLN A 36 8.50 -1.88 -5.59
C GLN A 36 8.03 -3.30 -5.29
N LEU A 37 6.73 -3.57 -5.34
CA LEU A 37 6.17 -4.91 -5.20
C LEU A 37 6.57 -5.84 -6.36
N ALA A 38 6.79 -5.30 -7.55
CA ALA A 38 7.22 -6.07 -8.71
C ALA A 38 8.67 -6.59 -8.61
N ARG A 39 9.54 -5.91 -7.83
CA ARG A 39 10.97 -6.24 -7.71
C ARG A 39 11.25 -7.67 -7.24
N PRO A 40 10.61 -8.20 -6.18
CA PRO A 40 10.83 -9.57 -5.74
C PRO A 40 10.50 -10.61 -6.81
N TYR A 41 9.44 -10.37 -7.60
CA TYR A 41 9.06 -11.27 -8.70
C TYR A 41 10.07 -11.21 -9.85
N ALA A 42 10.57 -10.02 -10.16
CA ALA A 42 11.63 -9.86 -11.16
C ALA A 42 12.96 -10.48 -10.70
N ALA A 43 13.28 -10.42 -9.42
CA ALA A 43 14.49 -10.98 -8.83
C ALA A 43 14.59 -12.52 -8.93
N ALA A 44 13.47 -13.22 -9.18
CA ALA A 44 13.48 -14.66 -9.47
C ALA A 44 14.23 -15.03 -10.77
N TYR A 45 14.46 -14.05 -11.68
CA TYR A 45 15.23 -14.26 -12.89
C TYR A 45 16.71 -14.00 -12.64
N THR A 46 17.57 -14.92 -13.09
CA THR A 46 19.00 -14.87 -12.82
C THR A 46 19.77 -13.86 -13.69
N ARG A 47 19.23 -13.51 -14.87
CA ARG A 47 19.86 -12.59 -15.81
C ARG A 47 19.30 -11.18 -15.65
N PRO A 48 20.15 -10.14 -15.49
CA PRO A 48 19.70 -8.76 -15.29
C PRO A 48 18.73 -8.24 -16.38
N GLU A 49 19.00 -8.57 -17.64
CA GLU A 49 18.11 -8.19 -18.75
C GLU A 49 16.73 -8.85 -18.65
N LYS A 50 16.67 -10.09 -18.13
CA LYS A 50 15.40 -10.79 -17.88
C LYS A 50 14.65 -10.20 -16.70
N GLN A 51 15.35 -9.77 -15.66
CA GLN A 51 14.75 -9.05 -14.52
C GLN A 51 14.10 -7.75 -15.00
N THR A 52 14.78 -6.96 -15.82
CA THR A 52 14.23 -5.72 -16.39
C THR A 52 13.00 -5.99 -17.26
N GLN A 53 13.06 -7.02 -18.12
CA GLN A 53 11.94 -7.42 -18.97
C GLN A 53 10.75 -7.92 -18.16
N ALA A 54 10.98 -8.73 -17.13
CA ALA A 54 9.93 -9.25 -16.25
C ALA A 54 9.27 -8.12 -15.46
N HIS A 55 10.04 -7.18 -14.92
CA HIS A 55 9.52 -5.99 -14.25
C HIS A 55 8.64 -5.15 -15.18
N ALA A 56 9.13 -4.86 -16.40
CA ALA A 56 8.37 -4.11 -17.40
C ALA A 56 7.09 -4.85 -17.83
N ALA A 57 7.13 -6.16 -17.98
CA ALA A 57 5.97 -6.98 -18.30
C ALA A 57 4.93 -6.96 -17.15
N PHE A 58 5.39 -7.08 -15.92
CA PHE A 58 4.53 -6.96 -14.73
C PHE A 58 3.80 -5.62 -14.72
N MET A 59 4.53 -4.52 -14.90
CA MET A 59 3.95 -3.17 -14.88
C MET A 59 2.94 -2.96 -16.03
N ARG A 60 3.17 -3.53 -17.20
CA ARG A 60 2.21 -3.45 -18.33
C ARG A 60 0.93 -4.25 -18.09
N ASN A 61 1.02 -5.37 -17.39
CA ASN A 61 -0.12 -6.23 -17.10
C ASN A 61 -0.93 -5.79 -15.88
N LEU A 62 -0.46 -4.76 -15.18
CA LEU A 62 -1.14 -4.23 -14.01
C LEU A 62 -2.31 -3.35 -14.44
N ASP A 63 -3.48 -3.57 -13.85
CA ASP A 63 -4.60 -2.64 -13.99
C ASP A 63 -4.40 -1.44 -13.05
N ALA A 64 -3.70 -0.43 -13.55
CA ALA A 64 -3.41 0.79 -12.80
C ALA A 64 -4.68 1.59 -12.45
N THR A 65 -5.70 1.53 -13.29
CA THR A 65 -6.97 2.22 -13.05
C THR A 65 -7.72 1.59 -11.89
N GLU A 66 -7.85 0.27 -11.90
CA GLU A 66 -8.50 -0.46 -10.81
C GLU A 66 -7.74 -0.28 -9.50
N LEU A 67 -6.43 -0.32 -9.54
CA LEU A 67 -5.61 -0.13 -8.37
C LEU A 67 -5.76 1.28 -7.76
N ARG A 68 -5.75 2.31 -8.58
CA ARG A 68 -6.01 3.69 -8.13
C ARG A 68 -7.38 3.80 -7.47
N ARG A 69 -8.40 3.17 -8.04
CA ARG A 69 -9.74 3.11 -7.47
C ARG A 69 -9.74 2.46 -6.08
N VAL A 70 -9.14 1.28 -5.97
CA VAL A 70 -9.07 0.52 -4.70
C VAL A 70 -8.32 1.31 -3.63
N ILE A 71 -7.18 1.91 -3.96
CA ILE A 71 -6.40 2.72 -3.01
C ILE A 71 -7.19 3.95 -2.57
N ARG A 72 -7.83 4.67 -3.51
CA ARG A 72 -8.66 5.83 -3.18
C ARG A 72 -9.80 5.47 -2.23
N GLU A 73 -10.52 4.40 -2.51
CA GLU A 73 -11.59 3.91 -1.65
C GLU A 73 -11.09 3.49 -0.27
N ALA A 74 -9.93 2.85 -0.19
CA ALA A 74 -9.31 2.49 1.07
C ALA A 74 -8.91 3.73 1.88
N LEU A 75 -8.32 4.75 1.25
CA LEU A 75 -8.01 6.02 1.91
C LEU A 75 -9.28 6.67 2.47
N LEU A 76 -10.35 6.74 1.68
CA LEU A 76 -11.62 7.32 2.12
C LEU A 76 -12.33 6.50 3.20
N ARG A 77 -12.08 5.22 3.29
CA ARG A 77 -12.67 4.33 4.29
C ARG A 77 -11.93 4.41 5.64
N HIS A 78 -10.60 4.41 5.61
CA HIS A 78 -9.79 4.23 6.80
C HIS A 78 -9.29 5.53 7.43
N PHE A 79 -9.19 6.62 6.67
CA PHE A 79 -8.68 7.90 7.15
C PHE A 79 -9.78 8.96 7.19
N ASN A 80 -9.72 9.85 8.16
CA ASN A 80 -10.56 11.05 8.21
C ASN A 80 -9.91 12.20 7.41
N GLU A 81 -10.64 13.31 7.25
CA GLU A 81 -10.17 14.47 6.48
C GLU A 81 -8.88 15.08 7.05
N ALA A 82 -8.80 15.21 8.38
CA ALA A 82 -7.64 15.80 9.04
C ALA A 82 -6.37 14.94 8.86
N GLU A 83 -6.53 13.61 8.94
CA GLU A 83 -5.46 12.64 8.71
C GLU A 83 -4.95 12.68 7.26
N LEU A 84 -5.86 12.68 6.28
CA LEU A 84 -5.49 12.78 4.86
C LEU A 84 -4.78 14.09 4.55
N ARG A 85 -5.24 15.20 5.12
CA ARG A 85 -4.60 16.50 5.00
C ARG A 85 -3.19 16.49 5.59
N ALA A 86 -3.02 15.91 6.78
CA ALA A 86 -1.72 15.82 7.45
C ALA A 86 -0.74 14.94 6.66
N LEU A 87 -1.19 13.79 6.14
CA LEU A 87 -0.38 12.91 5.29
C LEU A 87 0.03 13.62 4.00
N ALA A 88 -0.88 14.28 3.32
CA ALA A 88 -0.58 15.01 2.10
C ALA A 88 0.44 16.14 2.37
N ALA A 89 0.27 16.88 3.46
CA ALA A 89 1.20 17.92 3.86
C ALA A 89 2.60 17.36 4.17
N PHE A 90 2.69 16.25 4.90
CA PHE A 90 3.95 15.60 5.23
C PHE A 90 4.67 15.09 3.97
N TYR A 91 4.00 14.35 3.11
CA TYR A 91 4.62 13.80 1.89
C TYR A 91 4.94 14.86 0.84
N ALA A 92 4.37 16.05 0.93
CA ALA A 92 4.77 17.20 0.11
C ALA A 92 6.14 17.77 0.52
N THR A 93 6.61 17.51 1.75
CA THR A 93 7.93 17.98 2.24
C THR A 93 9.08 17.14 1.65
N PRO A 94 10.33 17.69 1.60
CA PRO A 94 11.52 16.91 1.22
C PRO A 94 11.72 15.69 2.12
N GLU A 95 11.49 15.84 3.43
CA GLU A 95 11.61 14.79 4.44
C GLU A 95 10.58 13.68 4.22
N GLY A 96 9.33 14.04 3.96
CA GLY A 96 8.25 13.08 3.65
C GLY A 96 8.57 12.27 2.39
N ARG A 97 9.05 12.93 1.33
CA ARG A 97 9.50 12.24 0.10
C ARG A 97 10.68 11.32 0.36
N ALA A 98 11.66 11.75 1.18
CA ALA A 98 12.79 10.92 1.56
C ALA A 98 12.36 9.71 2.38
N CYS A 99 11.43 9.86 3.33
CA CYS A 99 10.85 8.76 4.10
C CYS A 99 10.16 7.75 3.18
N MET A 100 9.35 8.22 2.24
CA MET A 100 8.66 7.36 1.28
C MET A 100 9.65 6.55 0.43
N ALA A 101 10.71 7.19 -0.08
CA ALA A 101 11.72 6.52 -0.88
C ALA A 101 12.46 5.40 -0.12
N LYS A 102 12.61 5.55 1.20
CA LYS A 102 13.28 4.58 2.08
C LYS A 102 12.33 3.50 2.61
N SER A 103 11.02 3.75 2.63
CA SER A 103 10.03 2.85 3.25
C SER A 103 10.06 1.44 2.67
N ALA A 104 10.30 1.29 1.38
CA ALA A 104 10.35 -0.01 0.74
C ALA A 104 11.60 -0.82 1.15
N ALA A 105 12.77 -0.19 1.22
CA ALA A 105 13.99 -0.85 1.68
C ALA A 105 13.86 -1.24 3.15
N PHE A 106 13.32 -0.35 3.97
CA PHE A 106 13.02 -0.64 5.38
C PHE A 106 12.05 -1.83 5.52
N ALA A 107 10.94 -1.82 4.81
CA ALA A 107 9.97 -2.92 4.85
C ALA A 107 10.57 -4.24 4.35
N ALA A 108 11.38 -4.21 3.31
CA ALA A 108 12.06 -5.41 2.78
C ALA A 108 13.02 -6.05 3.79
N GLU A 109 13.60 -5.28 4.68
CA GLU A 109 14.46 -5.77 5.77
C GLU A 109 13.64 -6.26 6.97
N VAL A 110 12.66 -5.46 7.41
CA VAL A 110 11.92 -5.70 8.65
C VAL A 110 10.86 -6.79 8.52
N VAL A 111 10.11 -6.82 7.42
CA VAL A 111 8.98 -7.75 7.24
C VAL A 111 9.39 -9.22 7.33
N PRO A 112 10.47 -9.70 6.69
CA PRO A 112 10.92 -11.08 6.84
C PRO A 112 11.34 -11.43 8.25
N ALA A 113 12.02 -10.52 8.96
CA ALA A 113 12.42 -10.70 10.35
C ALA A 113 11.20 -10.82 11.27
N CYS A 114 10.20 -9.94 11.12
CA CYS A 114 8.95 -10.01 11.86
C CYS A 114 8.19 -11.32 11.57
N ALA A 115 8.12 -11.76 10.32
CA ALA A 115 7.48 -13.01 9.94
C ALA A 115 8.17 -14.23 10.54
N HIS A 116 9.51 -14.22 10.59
CA HIS A 116 10.30 -15.26 11.25
C HIS A 116 9.98 -15.35 12.74
N GLU A 117 10.05 -14.23 13.46
CA GLU A 117 9.76 -14.17 14.89
C GLU A 117 8.31 -14.56 15.21
N ALA A 118 7.35 -14.10 14.41
CA ALA A 118 5.94 -14.50 14.55
C ALA A 118 5.77 -16.01 14.41
N THR A 119 6.46 -16.64 13.44
CA THR A 119 6.44 -18.10 13.26
C THR A 119 7.02 -18.83 14.46
N GLN A 120 8.14 -18.36 15.03
CA GLN A 120 8.74 -18.94 16.21
C GLN A 120 7.82 -18.80 17.44
N ALA A 121 7.23 -17.62 17.64
CA ALA A 121 6.28 -17.37 18.70
C ALA A 121 5.05 -18.29 18.61
N PHE A 122 4.50 -18.44 17.40
CA PHE A 122 3.37 -19.34 17.15
C PHE A 122 3.72 -20.79 17.52
N ARG A 123 4.90 -21.29 17.09
CA ARG A 123 5.34 -22.65 17.42
C ARG A 123 5.48 -22.87 18.93
N LYS A 124 6.08 -21.91 19.64
CA LYS A 124 6.21 -21.98 21.10
C LYS A 124 4.84 -22.01 21.78
N THR A 125 3.94 -21.12 21.37
CA THR A 125 2.56 -21.05 21.90
C THR A 125 1.81 -22.37 21.68
N ALA A 126 1.95 -23.00 20.51
CA ALA A 126 1.34 -24.28 20.21
C ALA A 126 1.89 -25.41 21.12
N LEU A 127 3.20 -25.40 21.41
CA LEU A 127 3.81 -26.35 22.34
C LEU A 127 3.31 -26.14 23.78
N ASP A 128 3.19 -24.89 24.22
CA ASP A 128 2.68 -24.55 25.55
C ASP A 128 1.21 -24.97 25.69
N ALA A 129 0.41 -24.77 24.64
CA ALA A 129 -0.98 -25.26 24.62
C ALA A 129 -1.03 -26.80 24.76
N ALA A 130 -0.19 -27.52 24.01
CA ALA A 130 -0.13 -28.99 24.08
C ALA A 130 0.33 -29.53 25.43
N ARG A 131 1.10 -28.74 26.18
CA ARG A 131 1.59 -29.06 27.53
C ARG A 131 0.65 -28.61 28.65
N GLY A 132 -0.44 -27.90 28.30
CA GLY A 132 -1.38 -27.32 29.28
C GLY A 132 -0.78 -26.16 30.10
N THR A 133 0.25 -25.49 29.58
CA THR A 133 0.97 -24.39 30.25
C THR A 133 0.53 -23.00 29.74
N LEU A 134 -0.51 -22.91 28.92
CA LEU A 134 -1.11 -21.60 28.59
C LEU A 134 -1.74 -21.01 29.84
N PRO A 135 -1.58 -19.67 30.10
CA PRO A 135 -2.19 -19.00 31.23
C PRO A 135 -3.73 -18.92 31.10
#